data_a0b6d24439326cf9a1cb527bf094e9e3
#
_entry.id   a0b6d24439326cf9a1cb527bf094e9e3
#
_cell.length_a   1.000
_cell.length_b   1.000
_cell.length_c   1.000
_cell.angle_alpha   90.00
_cell.angle_beta   90.00
_cell.angle_gamma   90.00
#
_symmetry.space_group_name_H-M   'P 1'
#
loop_
_entity.id
_entity.type
_entity.pdbx_description
1 polymer ?
#
loop_
_entity_poly.entity_id
_entity_poly.type
_entity_poly.pdbx_seq_one_letter_code
_entity_poly.pdbx_strand_id
1 'polypeptide(L)'
;MTLEEIKRLIQNGEKIDVEFKESKNALTKDVYDTVCSFNNRNGGHILLGINDKKEIVGVNPEKADKILKEFTNAINNPQKIYPPLYLTPVTVSIDEKIIIYIRVPKGCQVCRHNGKIWDRSYEGDINITDNAELVYKMYARKQNTYFVNKVYPNLNLDCLDRTVIEKARKMAVSRNQNHVWRNMNNEELLRSSNLILFDPETNKEGITLAAILLFGKDNSIMSVLSHHKTDAIFRVENKDRYDDRDVVITNLIDSYDRLMEFGAKHLNDLFVLDGIVNVNARDRILREIVSNTLVHRDFSSGFPAKMIIDDEKIVVENSNLAHTFGELDLKKFEPFPKNPTISKVFREIGLADELGSGMRNTYKYTQLYSEQNPIFEEGDIFRTIIPLKKIATKKVGAENVAQGVPLNVPLNVPLNSKEEIKNRIIELIKNDNKITRKFMAESLKISEKTVSRYIKEMSDIRYVGIGKSGHWEFNKNSGDKH
;
A
#
# COMPACT_ATOMS: atom_id res chain seq x y z
N MET A 1 9.40 25.02 14.79
CA MET A 1 9.28 26.49 14.84
C MET A 1 10.12 27.00 15.99
N THR A 2 10.94 28.01 15.76
CA THR A 2 11.81 28.60 16.77
C THR A 2 11.07 29.64 17.62
N LEU A 3 11.62 29.98 18.78
CA LEU A 3 11.06 31.02 19.64
C LEU A 3 10.99 32.38 18.91
N GLU A 4 12.00 32.70 18.11
CA GLU A 4 12.05 33.92 17.28
C GLU A 4 10.92 33.99 16.26
N GLU A 5 10.59 32.86 15.63
CA GLU A 5 9.48 32.78 14.67
C GLU A 5 8.14 33.01 15.36
N ILE A 6 7.93 32.49 16.57
CA ILE A 6 6.72 32.72 17.36
C ILE A 6 6.61 34.21 17.74
N LYS A 7 7.69 34.83 18.23
CA LYS A 7 7.71 36.26 18.52
C LYS A 7 7.35 37.12 17.30
N ARG A 8 7.85 36.75 16.10
CA ARG A 8 7.48 37.43 14.85
C ARG A 8 5.99 37.29 14.50
N LEU A 9 5.39 36.11 14.74
CA LEU A 9 3.95 35.94 14.55
C LEU A 9 3.15 36.88 15.45
N ILE A 10 3.53 36.99 16.72
CA ILE A 10 2.87 37.87 17.70
C ILE A 10 2.98 39.34 17.25
N GLN A 11 4.18 39.78 16.85
CA GLN A 11 4.42 41.15 16.40
C GLN A 11 3.57 41.49 15.15
N ASN A 12 3.47 40.56 14.19
CA ASN A 12 2.69 40.74 12.99
C ASN A 12 1.18 40.78 13.21
N GLY A 13 0.70 40.19 14.32
CA GLY A 13 -0.70 40.13 14.69
C GLY A 13 -1.51 39.08 13.95
N GLU A 14 -2.81 39.05 14.23
CA GLU A 14 -3.75 38.17 13.55
C GLU A 14 -3.81 38.44 12.04
N LYS A 15 -3.91 37.36 11.30
CA LYS A 15 -4.02 37.33 9.84
C LYS A 15 -4.89 36.17 9.44
N ILE A 16 -5.06 35.98 8.13
CA ILE A 16 -5.82 34.86 7.58
C ILE A 16 -5.30 33.48 8.04
N ASP A 17 -4.03 33.39 8.41
CA ASP A 17 -3.31 32.20 8.83
C ASP A 17 -2.80 32.22 10.28
N VAL A 18 -3.15 33.28 11.06
CA VAL A 18 -2.72 33.44 12.48
C VAL A 18 -3.92 33.85 13.31
N GLU A 19 -4.14 33.16 14.43
CA GLU A 19 -5.21 33.45 15.38
C GLU A 19 -4.67 33.47 16.81
N PHE A 20 -5.11 34.45 17.58
CA PHE A 20 -4.82 34.60 19.00
C PHE A 20 -6.04 34.25 19.85
N LYS A 21 -5.82 33.60 20.95
CA LYS A 21 -6.86 33.32 21.94
C LYS A 21 -6.30 33.51 23.34
N GLU A 22 -6.99 34.28 24.15
CA GLU A 22 -6.55 34.55 25.51
C GLU A 22 -6.42 33.26 26.33
N SER A 23 -7.41 32.41 26.32
CA SER A 23 -7.44 31.04 26.90
C SER A 23 -6.70 30.89 28.25
N LYS A 24 -6.74 31.94 29.11
CA LYS A 24 -5.95 32.00 30.35
C LYS A 24 -6.20 30.83 31.27
N ASN A 25 -7.45 30.43 31.50
CA ASN A 25 -7.81 29.36 32.42
C ASN A 25 -8.55 28.18 31.78
N ALA A 26 -9.08 28.34 30.56
CA ALA A 26 -9.79 27.31 29.80
C ALA A 26 -9.76 27.65 28.32
N LEU A 27 -9.96 26.64 27.46
CA LEU A 27 -10.14 26.83 26.01
C LEU A 27 -11.43 27.57 25.74
N THR A 28 -11.39 28.52 24.82
CA THR A 28 -12.60 29.09 24.21
C THR A 28 -13.21 28.07 23.24
N LYS A 29 -14.53 28.01 23.14
CA LYS A 29 -15.22 27.00 22.33
C LYS A 29 -14.95 27.16 20.83
N ASP A 30 -14.66 28.37 20.38
CA ASP A 30 -14.37 28.74 19.00
C ASP A 30 -12.98 28.31 18.52
N VAL A 31 -12.07 27.94 19.40
CA VAL A 31 -10.76 27.39 19.01
C VAL A 31 -10.90 26.22 18.01
N TYR A 32 -11.91 25.38 18.19
CA TYR A 32 -12.14 24.23 17.28
C TYR A 32 -12.71 24.62 15.93
N ASP A 33 -13.46 25.72 15.87
CA ASP A 33 -13.95 26.31 14.63
C ASP A 33 -12.75 26.83 13.82
N THR A 34 -11.80 27.50 14.50
CA THR A 34 -10.55 27.96 13.90
C THR A 34 -9.66 26.78 13.44
N VAL A 35 -9.57 25.72 14.21
CA VAL A 35 -8.85 24.50 13.77
C VAL A 35 -9.45 23.99 12.47
N CYS A 36 -10.78 23.88 12.36
CA CYS A 36 -11.43 23.43 11.15
C CYS A 36 -11.24 24.40 9.99
N SER A 37 -11.41 25.69 10.20
CA SER A 37 -11.27 26.69 9.13
C SER A 37 -9.85 26.74 8.57
N PHE A 38 -8.82 26.69 9.42
CA PHE A 38 -7.43 26.59 8.99
C PHE A 38 -7.15 25.30 8.24
N ASN A 39 -7.57 24.15 8.79
CA ASN A 39 -7.43 22.88 8.10
C ASN A 39 -8.14 22.88 6.74
N ASN A 40 -9.31 23.50 6.66
CA ASN A 40 -10.08 23.62 5.42
C ASN A 40 -9.48 24.56 4.39
N ARG A 41 -8.60 25.46 4.79
CA ARG A 41 -7.97 26.43 3.89
C ARG A 41 -6.50 26.09 3.62
N ASN A 42 -5.58 26.89 4.08
CA ASN A 42 -4.13 26.74 3.80
C ASN A 42 -3.32 26.32 5.03
N GLY A 43 -4.00 25.93 6.11
CA GLY A 43 -3.40 25.77 7.42
C GLY A 43 -3.27 27.11 8.16
N GLY A 44 -2.70 27.07 9.36
CA GLY A 44 -2.50 28.28 10.16
C GLY A 44 -1.83 28.03 11.50
N HIS A 45 -1.73 29.08 12.28
CA HIS A 45 -1.07 29.13 13.56
C HIS A 45 -2.03 29.67 14.62
N ILE A 46 -2.25 28.92 15.70
CA ILE A 46 -3.06 29.34 16.84
C ILE A 46 -2.12 29.53 18.03
N LEU A 47 -2.22 30.69 18.69
CA LEU A 47 -1.47 31.02 19.90
C LEU A 47 -2.44 31.28 21.06
N LEU A 48 -2.39 30.40 22.08
CA LEU A 48 -3.16 30.56 23.31
C LEU A 48 -2.32 31.30 24.34
N GLY A 49 -2.93 32.22 25.10
CA GLY A 49 -2.28 33.08 26.04
C GLY A 49 -1.97 34.48 25.50
N ILE A 50 -2.59 34.87 24.37
CA ILE A 50 -2.45 36.19 23.75
C ILE A 50 -3.83 36.78 23.55
N ASN A 51 -3.98 38.06 23.87
CA ASN A 51 -5.23 38.78 23.67
C ASN A 51 -5.27 39.51 22.30
N ASP A 52 -6.42 40.05 21.94
CA ASP A 52 -6.66 40.76 20.66
C ASP A 52 -5.77 42.03 20.51
N LYS A 53 -5.23 42.56 21.62
CA LYS A 53 -4.29 43.70 21.59
C LYS A 53 -2.84 43.26 21.39
N LYS A 54 -2.60 41.96 21.09
CA LYS A 54 -1.26 41.34 20.96
C LYS A 54 -0.45 41.30 22.25
N GLU A 55 -1.10 41.48 23.41
CA GLU A 55 -0.43 41.41 24.70
C GLU A 55 -0.35 39.94 25.13
N ILE A 56 0.83 39.54 25.59
CA ILE A 56 1.04 38.22 26.14
C ILE A 56 0.43 38.19 27.57
N VAL A 57 -0.77 37.61 27.68
CA VAL A 57 -1.47 37.44 28.94
C VAL A 57 -0.93 36.20 29.67
N GLY A 58 -0.59 35.19 28.90
CA GLY A 58 -0.14 33.89 29.36
C GLY A 58 -1.29 32.94 29.77
N VAL A 59 -1.07 31.66 29.61
CA VAL A 59 -1.92 30.59 30.11
C VAL A 59 -1.51 30.33 31.57
N ASN A 60 -2.48 30.11 32.45
CA ASN A 60 -2.21 29.76 33.85
C ASN A 60 -1.38 28.47 33.94
N PRO A 61 -0.17 28.48 34.57
CA PRO A 61 0.70 27.30 34.61
C PRO A 61 0.00 26.04 35.17
N GLU A 62 -0.83 26.21 36.21
CA GLU A 62 -1.58 25.09 36.81
C GLU A 62 -2.66 24.51 35.91
N LYS A 63 -3.08 25.24 34.90
CA LYS A 63 -4.13 24.82 33.93
C LYS A 63 -3.56 24.39 32.59
N ALA A 64 -2.31 24.69 32.27
CA ALA A 64 -1.71 24.45 30.97
C ALA A 64 -1.83 22.96 30.51
N ASP A 65 -1.47 22.02 31.38
CA ASP A 65 -1.58 20.59 31.11
C ASP A 65 -3.02 20.13 30.90
N LYS A 66 -3.97 20.70 31.63
CA LYS A 66 -5.39 20.42 31.49
C LYS A 66 -5.89 20.92 30.12
N ILE A 67 -5.52 22.14 29.74
CA ILE A 67 -5.86 22.75 28.46
C ILE A 67 -5.30 21.91 27.29
N LEU A 68 -4.06 21.45 27.35
CA LEU A 68 -3.44 20.58 26.36
C LEU A 68 -4.19 19.26 26.22
N LYS A 69 -4.54 18.62 27.33
CA LYS A 69 -5.30 17.35 27.31
C LYS A 69 -6.71 17.53 26.74
N GLU A 70 -7.41 18.58 27.14
CA GLU A 70 -8.75 18.90 26.65
C GLU A 70 -8.73 19.16 25.13
N PHE A 71 -7.75 19.94 24.65
CA PHE A 71 -7.57 20.21 23.23
C PHE A 71 -7.31 18.92 22.45
N THR A 72 -6.31 18.14 22.86
CA THR A 72 -5.92 16.91 22.17
C THR A 72 -7.06 15.89 22.15
N ASN A 73 -7.77 15.69 23.25
CA ASN A 73 -8.92 14.81 23.32
C ASN A 73 -10.05 15.25 22.39
N ALA A 74 -10.28 16.55 22.26
CA ALA A 74 -11.34 17.08 21.42
C ALA A 74 -11.03 16.91 19.93
N ILE A 75 -9.80 17.21 19.48
CA ILE A 75 -9.42 17.09 18.07
C ILE A 75 -9.31 15.63 17.62
N ASN A 76 -9.00 14.71 18.55
CA ASN A 76 -8.94 13.26 18.28
C ASN A 76 -10.31 12.58 18.34
N ASN A 77 -11.35 13.28 18.79
CA ASN A 77 -12.70 12.73 18.88
C ASN A 77 -13.47 12.94 17.57
N PRO A 78 -13.78 11.88 16.80
CA PRO A 78 -14.46 11.98 15.50
C PRO A 78 -15.89 12.55 15.60
N GLN A 79 -16.51 12.53 16.78
CA GLN A 79 -17.81 13.16 16.99
C GLN A 79 -17.71 14.68 17.14
N LYS A 80 -16.55 15.21 17.51
CA LYS A 80 -16.30 16.64 17.62
C LYS A 80 -15.65 17.20 16.38
N ILE A 81 -14.54 16.61 15.95
CA ILE A 81 -13.79 16.99 14.74
C ILE A 81 -13.76 15.81 13.78
N TYR A 82 -14.26 15.99 12.58
CA TYR A 82 -14.25 14.98 11.54
C TYR A 82 -13.64 15.51 10.22
N PRO A 83 -12.64 14.86 9.63
CA PRO A 83 -11.88 13.73 10.21
C PRO A 83 -11.10 14.15 11.46
N PRO A 84 -10.80 13.23 12.40
CA PRO A 84 -9.95 13.51 13.53
C PRO A 84 -8.60 14.08 13.10
N LEU A 85 -8.07 15.03 13.85
CA LEU A 85 -6.80 15.68 13.54
C LEU A 85 -5.78 15.36 14.62
N TYR A 86 -4.53 15.13 14.22
CA TYR A 86 -3.39 14.90 15.10
C TYR A 86 -2.49 16.13 15.07
N LEU A 87 -2.72 17.01 16.02
CA LEU A 87 -1.91 18.20 16.19
C LEU A 87 -1.07 18.05 17.46
N THR A 88 0.17 18.53 17.40
CA THR A 88 1.07 18.54 18.55
C THR A 88 1.22 19.96 19.05
N PRO A 89 0.41 20.39 20.05
CA PRO A 89 0.60 21.68 20.70
C PRO A 89 1.96 21.74 21.39
N VAL A 90 2.63 22.90 21.36
CA VAL A 90 3.92 23.12 21.97
C VAL A 90 3.79 24.23 23.01
N THR A 91 4.23 23.97 24.23
CA THR A 91 4.31 24.97 25.29
C THR A 91 5.60 25.77 25.17
N VAL A 92 5.50 27.09 25.12
CA VAL A 92 6.63 28.02 25.00
C VAL A 92 6.56 29.06 26.11
N SER A 93 7.69 29.37 26.73
CA SER A 93 7.78 30.46 27.72
C SER A 93 8.34 31.71 27.05
N ILE A 94 7.60 32.84 27.18
CA ILE A 94 8.02 34.15 26.72
C ILE A 94 7.79 35.13 27.88
N ASP A 95 8.82 35.84 28.31
CA ASP A 95 8.79 36.80 29.41
C ASP A 95 8.10 36.23 30.67
N GLU A 96 8.52 35.02 31.06
CA GLU A 96 8.02 34.24 32.21
C GLU A 96 6.54 33.81 32.10
N LYS A 97 5.87 34.08 30.96
CA LYS A 97 4.50 33.67 30.70
C LYS A 97 4.45 32.45 29.75
N ILE A 98 3.53 31.55 30.02
CA ILE A 98 3.33 30.35 29.24
C ILE A 98 2.37 30.66 28.08
N ILE A 99 2.78 30.33 26.86
CA ILE A 99 1.96 30.35 25.65
C ILE A 99 1.87 28.93 25.12
N ILE A 100 0.72 28.52 24.60
CA ILE A 100 0.56 27.28 23.86
C ILE A 100 0.46 27.61 22.38
N TYR A 101 1.41 27.11 21.61
CA TYR A 101 1.44 27.23 20.16
C TYR A 101 0.89 25.96 19.50
N ILE A 102 -0.02 26.13 18.52
CA ILE A 102 -0.63 25.04 17.77
C ILE A 102 -0.47 25.36 16.29
N ARG A 103 0.17 24.45 15.55
CA ARG A 103 0.18 24.50 14.10
C ARG A 103 -0.92 23.61 13.55
N VAL A 104 -1.79 24.20 12.72
CA VAL A 104 -2.82 23.47 11.99
C VAL A 104 -2.37 23.34 10.53
N PRO A 105 -2.14 22.12 10.03
CA PRO A 105 -1.81 21.93 8.61
C PRO A 105 -3.03 22.07 7.72
N LYS A 106 -2.81 22.34 6.42
CA LYS A 106 -3.84 22.22 5.39
C LYS A 106 -4.25 20.75 5.27
N GLY A 107 -5.54 20.46 5.45
CA GLY A 107 -6.08 19.11 5.30
C GLY A 107 -6.43 18.77 3.85
N CYS A 108 -6.39 17.49 3.51
CA CYS A 108 -6.83 16.98 2.23
C CYS A 108 -8.34 16.70 2.15
N GLN A 109 -9.02 16.68 3.29
CA GLN A 109 -10.48 16.51 3.37
C GLN A 109 -11.14 17.74 3.98
N VAL A 110 -12.48 17.82 3.79
CA VAL A 110 -13.28 18.85 4.45
C VAL A 110 -13.44 18.50 5.91
N CYS A 111 -12.81 19.32 6.76
CA CYS A 111 -12.91 19.24 8.21
C CYS A 111 -14.22 19.85 8.72
N ARG A 112 -14.82 19.19 9.72
CA ARG A 112 -16.07 19.64 10.37
C ARG A 112 -15.90 19.65 11.88
N HIS A 113 -16.44 20.67 12.53
CA HIS A 113 -16.58 20.71 13.98
C HIS A 113 -18.05 20.60 14.36
N ASN A 114 -18.41 19.59 15.16
CA ASN A 114 -19.80 19.29 15.53
C ASN A 114 -20.74 19.27 14.33
N GLY A 115 -20.31 18.62 13.22
CA GLY A 115 -21.07 18.53 11.98
C GLY A 115 -21.07 19.78 11.10
N LYS A 116 -20.57 20.93 11.57
CA LYS A 116 -20.52 22.19 10.84
C LYS A 116 -19.21 22.32 10.08
N ILE A 117 -19.31 22.90 8.85
CA ILE A 117 -18.17 23.18 7.97
C ILE A 117 -17.78 24.64 8.15
N TRP A 118 -16.51 24.87 8.52
CA TRP A 118 -15.95 26.19 8.73
C TRP A 118 -14.92 26.52 7.64
N ASP A 119 -14.97 27.72 7.10
CA ASP A 119 -13.95 28.25 6.19
C ASP A 119 -13.33 29.51 6.77
N ARG A 120 -12.15 29.89 6.35
CA ARG A 120 -11.42 31.06 6.81
C ARG A 120 -11.64 32.22 5.84
N SER A 121 -12.15 33.33 6.34
CA SER A 121 -12.18 34.60 5.65
C SER A 121 -11.11 35.56 6.16
N TYR A 122 -11.04 36.73 5.59
CA TYR A 122 -10.16 37.80 6.07
C TYR A 122 -10.55 38.30 7.47
N GLU A 123 -11.84 38.26 7.82
CA GLU A 123 -12.38 38.74 9.10
C GLU A 123 -12.55 37.65 10.17
N GLY A 124 -12.23 36.39 9.84
CA GLY A 124 -12.33 35.28 10.82
C GLY A 124 -12.96 34.01 10.24
N ASP A 125 -13.48 33.18 11.11
CA ASP A 125 -14.06 31.88 10.77
C ASP A 125 -15.53 32.05 10.37
N ILE A 126 -15.90 31.47 9.22
CA ILE A 126 -17.26 31.52 8.69
C ILE A 126 -17.83 30.12 8.65
N ASN A 127 -19.02 29.96 9.24
CA ASN A 127 -19.80 28.74 9.07
C ASN A 127 -20.46 28.74 7.68
N ILE A 128 -20.05 27.79 6.84
CA ILE A 128 -20.56 27.67 5.46
C ILE A 128 -21.48 26.47 5.27
N THR A 129 -21.84 25.76 6.34
CA THR A 129 -22.59 24.49 6.29
C THR A 129 -23.83 24.55 5.41
N ASP A 130 -24.61 25.62 5.53
CA ASP A 130 -25.88 25.78 4.83
C ASP A 130 -25.74 26.53 3.49
N ASN A 131 -24.52 26.92 3.12
CA ASN A 131 -24.23 27.56 1.85
C ASN A 131 -23.70 26.56 0.82
N ALA A 132 -24.62 26.00 0.02
CA ALA A 132 -24.30 24.95 -0.94
C ALA A 132 -23.19 25.36 -1.94
N GLU A 133 -23.13 26.63 -2.35
CA GLU A 133 -22.12 27.13 -3.29
C GLU A 133 -20.72 27.13 -2.64
N LEU A 134 -20.59 27.65 -1.42
CA LEU A 134 -19.32 27.71 -0.71
C LEU A 134 -18.85 26.32 -0.31
N VAL A 135 -19.78 25.45 0.08
CA VAL A 135 -19.49 24.03 0.36
C VAL A 135 -18.98 23.33 -0.90
N TYR A 136 -19.64 23.51 -2.04
CA TYR A 136 -19.18 22.96 -3.32
C TYR A 136 -17.78 23.49 -3.69
N LYS A 137 -17.56 24.81 -3.62
CA LYS A 137 -16.23 25.40 -3.86
C LYS A 137 -15.15 24.84 -2.94
N MET A 138 -15.48 24.58 -1.67
CA MET A 138 -14.55 23.96 -0.71
C MET A 138 -14.22 22.52 -1.11
N TYR A 139 -15.21 21.69 -1.44
CA TYR A 139 -14.97 20.34 -1.90
C TYR A 139 -14.15 20.32 -3.20
N ALA A 140 -14.47 21.19 -4.16
CA ALA A 140 -13.69 21.32 -5.40
C ALA A 140 -12.23 21.71 -5.10
N ARG A 141 -12.00 22.69 -4.21
CA ARG A 141 -10.66 23.09 -3.74
C ARG A 141 -9.92 21.93 -3.06
N LYS A 142 -10.63 21.06 -2.33
CA LYS A 142 -10.05 19.89 -1.65
C LYS A 142 -9.74 18.74 -2.61
N GLN A 143 -10.47 18.59 -3.71
CA GLN A 143 -10.15 17.60 -4.75
C GLN A 143 -8.75 17.83 -5.35
N ASN A 144 -8.31 19.08 -5.43
CA ASN A 144 -6.96 19.44 -5.89
C ASN A 144 -5.89 19.34 -4.78
N THR A 145 -6.27 19.00 -3.54
CA THR A 145 -5.32 18.87 -2.43
C THR A 145 -4.62 17.52 -2.35
N TYR A 146 -5.07 16.50 -3.05
CA TYR A 146 -4.28 15.29 -3.19
C TYR A 146 -3.04 15.59 -4.03
N PHE A 147 -1.88 15.38 -3.47
CA PHE A 147 -0.60 15.65 -4.14
C PHE A 147 -0.53 14.98 -5.53
N VAL A 148 -1.10 13.79 -5.65
CA VAL A 148 -1.14 13.03 -6.92
C VAL A 148 -2.08 13.64 -7.98
N ASN A 149 -2.96 14.57 -7.61
CA ASN A 149 -3.82 15.30 -8.54
C ASN A 149 -3.16 16.55 -9.14
N LYS A 150 -1.90 16.85 -8.75
CA LYS A 150 -1.12 17.94 -9.36
C LYS A 150 -1.09 17.78 -10.86
N VAL A 151 -1.48 18.84 -11.58
CA VAL A 151 -1.56 18.87 -13.05
C VAL A 151 -0.24 19.34 -13.65
N TYR A 152 0.18 18.72 -14.73
CA TYR A 152 1.36 19.07 -15.53
C TYR A 152 0.93 19.47 -16.94
N PRO A 153 0.57 20.74 -17.20
CA PRO A 153 0.00 21.18 -18.48
C PRO A 153 0.96 21.10 -19.67
N ASN A 154 2.27 21.03 -19.39
CA ASN A 154 3.32 20.97 -20.42
C ASN A 154 3.71 19.53 -20.81
N LEU A 155 3.12 18.52 -20.16
CA LEU A 155 3.32 17.11 -20.51
C LEU A 155 2.17 16.60 -21.38
N ASN A 156 2.51 15.86 -22.42
CA ASN A 156 1.58 15.21 -23.32
C ASN A 156 1.52 13.68 -23.08
N LEU A 157 0.68 12.99 -23.83
CA LEU A 157 0.50 11.53 -23.71
C LEU A 157 1.79 10.74 -24.01
N ASP A 158 2.78 11.32 -24.68
CA ASP A 158 4.03 10.62 -24.99
C ASP A 158 4.94 10.40 -23.77
N CYS A 159 4.67 11.09 -22.65
CA CYS A 159 5.32 10.83 -21.37
C CYS A 159 4.83 9.52 -20.72
N LEU A 160 3.71 8.97 -21.16
CA LEU A 160 3.12 7.73 -20.69
C LEU A 160 3.55 6.54 -21.57
N ASP A 161 3.60 5.37 -20.98
CA ASP A 161 3.84 4.12 -21.69
C ASP A 161 2.51 3.51 -22.16
N ARG A 162 2.32 3.48 -23.47
CA ARG A 162 1.12 2.92 -24.09
C ARG A 162 0.94 1.44 -23.79
N THR A 163 2.03 0.70 -23.62
CA THR A 163 1.96 -0.74 -23.33
C THR A 163 1.41 -1.00 -21.93
N VAL A 164 1.73 -0.15 -20.98
CA VAL A 164 1.22 -0.22 -19.59
C VAL A 164 -0.27 0.16 -19.54
N ILE A 165 -0.69 1.17 -20.32
CA ILE A 165 -2.12 1.52 -20.46
C ILE A 165 -2.91 0.34 -21.04
N GLU A 166 -2.39 -0.30 -22.08
CA GLU A 166 -3.03 -1.47 -22.69
C GLU A 166 -3.04 -2.69 -21.76
N LYS A 167 -1.99 -2.88 -20.97
CA LYS A 167 -1.93 -3.90 -19.90
C LYS A 167 -3.05 -3.67 -18.88
N ALA A 168 -3.20 -2.45 -18.38
CA ALA A 168 -4.26 -2.08 -17.44
C ALA A 168 -5.66 -2.31 -18.04
N ARG A 169 -5.87 -1.90 -19.29
CA ARG A 169 -7.11 -2.14 -20.03
C ARG A 169 -7.45 -3.63 -20.10
N LYS A 170 -6.47 -4.46 -20.51
CA LYS A 170 -6.64 -5.92 -20.57
C LYS A 170 -7.00 -6.51 -19.21
N MET A 171 -6.34 -6.07 -18.15
CA MET A 171 -6.63 -6.53 -16.77
C MET A 171 -8.06 -6.20 -16.38
N ALA A 172 -8.51 -4.96 -16.60
CA ALA A 172 -9.87 -4.52 -16.28
C ALA A 172 -10.94 -5.30 -17.08
N VAL A 173 -10.72 -5.49 -18.39
CA VAL A 173 -11.63 -6.24 -19.28
C VAL A 173 -11.64 -7.74 -18.94
N SER A 174 -10.50 -8.32 -18.54
CA SER A 174 -10.44 -9.73 -18.10
C SER A 174 -11.28 -9.97 -16.84
N ARG A 175 -11.34 -8.97 -15.94
CA ARG A 175 -12.16 -9.02 -14.73
C ARG A 175 -13.65 -8.80 -15.00
N ASN A 176 -13.95 -7.90 -15.91
CA ASN A 176 -15.32 -7.61 -16.35
C ASN A 176 -15.34 -7.39 -17.87
N GLN A 177 -15.86 -8.35 -18.60
CA GLN A 177 -15.91 -8.29 -20.08
C GLN A 177 -16.68 -7.09 -20.62
N ASN A 178 -17.60 -6.52 -19.83
CA ASN A 178 -18.36 -5.32 -20.18
C ASN A 178 -17.76 -4.03 -19.60
N HIS A 179 -16.48 -4.07 -19.19
CA HIS A 179 -15.80 -2.91 -18.64
C HIS A 179 -15.76 -1.76 -19.66
N VAL A 180 -16.07 -0.55 -19.20
CA VAL A 180 -16.19 0.63 -20.07
C VAL A 180 -14.90 0.95 -20.85
N TRP A 181 -13.73 0.63 -20.29
CA TRP A 181 -12.44 0.86 -20.94
C TRP A 181 -12.22 0.04 -22.22
N ARG A 182 -13.00 -1.01 -22.44
CA ARG A 182 -12.88 -1.88 -23.61
C ARG A 182 -12.97 -1.10 -24.93
N ASN A 183 -13.84 -0.12 -24.98
CA ASN A 183 -14.16 0.63 -26.20
C ASN A 183 -13.57 2.05 -26.21
N MET A 184 -12.88 2.46 -25.13
CA MET A 184 -12.27 3.78 -24.99
C MET A 184 -10.89 3.79 -25.64
N ASN A 185 -10.52 4.89 -26.30
CA ASN A 185 -9.12 5.16 -26.63
C ASN A 185 -8.35 5.53 -25.35
N ASN A 186 -7.01 5.70 -25.45
CA ASN A 186 -6.19 5.93 -24.28
C ASN A 186 -6.50 7.26 -23.58
N GLU A 187 -6.80 8.32 -24.34
CA GLU A 187 -7.16 9.61 -23.76
C GLU A 187 -8.51 9.55 -23.04
N GLU A 188 -9.51 8.93 -23.64
CA GLU A 188 -10.83 8.71 -23.03
C GLU A 188 -10.71 7.90 -21.73
N LEU A 189 -9.87 6.85 -21.71
CA LEU A 189 -9.59 6.06 -20.51
C LEU A 189 -9.00 6.95 -19.40
N LEU A 190 -8.00 7.75 -19.72
CA LEU A 190 -7.36 8.65 -18.76
C LEU A 190 -8.36 9.68 -18.20
N ARG A 191 -9.20 10.27 -19.06
CA ARG A 191 -10.25 11.22 -18.63
C ARG A 191 -11.29 10.55 -17.74
N SER A 192 -11.79 9.39 -18.10
CA SER A 192 -12.78 8.64 -17.30
C SER A 192 -12.25 8.24 -15.91
N SER A 193 -10.93 8.15 -15.80
CA SER A 193 -10.21 7.80 -14.57
C SER A 193 -9.74 9.02 -13.76
N ASN A 194 -10.08 10.25 -14.17
CA ASN A 194 -9.63 11.51 -13.56
C ASN A 194 -8.09 11.66 -13.57
N LEU A 195 -7.45 11.18 -14.62
CA LEU A 195 -5.99 11.23 -14.81
C LEU A 195 -5.56 12.41 -15.72
N ILE A 196 -6.51 13.04 -16.38
CA ILE A 196 -6.39 14.34 -17.04
C ILE A 196 -7.38 15.26 -16.33
N LEU A 197 -6.89 16.33 -15.77
CA LEU A 197 -7.67 17.29 -15.00
C LEU A 197 -7.40 18.72 -15.47
N PHE A 198 -8.39 19.56 -15.21
CA PHE A 198 -8.25 20.99 -15.37
C PHE A 198 -7.71 21.62 -14.08
N ASP A 199 -6.67 22.42 -14.20
CA ASP A 199 -6.10 23.17 -13.09
C ASP A 199 -6.76 24.55 -13.03
N PRO A 200 -7.58 24.84 -12.02
CA PRO A 200 -8.30 26.11 -11.91
C PRO A 200 -7.37 27.30 -11.60
N GLU A 201 -6.15 27.07 -11.09
CA GLU A 201 -5.20 28.15 -10.81
C GLU A 201 -4.52 28.65 -12.09
N THR A 202 -4.15 27.75 -12.98
CA THR A 202 -3.48 28.09 -14.24
C THR A 202 -4.43 28.18 -15.43
N ASN A 203 -5.70 27.80 -15.26
CA ASN A 203 -6.72 27.70 -16.32
C ASN A 203 -6.28 26.78 -17.49
N LYS A 204 -5.53 25.73 -17.20
CA LYS A 204 -5.01 24.78 -18.18
C LYS A 204 -5.39 23.35 -17.82
N GLU A 205 -5.64 22.56 -18.84
CA GLU A 205 -5.81 21.12 -18.70
C GLU A 205 -4.46 20.42 -18.89
N GLY A 206 -4.25 19.29 -18.19
CA GLY A 206 -3.05 18.50 -18.35
C GLY A 206 -3.09 17.16 -17.63
N ILE A 207 -2.03 16.41 -17.80
CA ILE A 207 -1.84 15.09 -17.19
C ILE A 207 -1.53 15.29 -15.71
N THR A 208 -2.16 14.45 -14.85
CA THR A 208 -1.92 14.50 -13.41
C THR A 208 -0.69 13.69 -13.01
N LEU A 209 -0.12 13.98 -11.82
CA LEU A 209 0.93 13.14 -11.23
C LEU A 209 0.46 11.68 -11.08
N ALA A 210 -0.82 11.45 -10.76
CA ALA A 210 -1.39 10.09 -10.69
C ALA A 210 -1.25 9.35 -12.02
N ALA A 211 -1.52 10.02 -13.15
CA ALA A 211 -1.34 9.41 -14.47
C ALA A 211 0.13 9.04 -14.76
N ILE A 212 1.05 9.95 -14.39
CA ILE A 212 2.48 9.74 -14.56
C ILE A 212 2.97 8.59 -13.68
N LEU A 213 2.52 8.51 -12.43
CA LEU A 213 2.87 7.41 -11.53
C LEU A 213 2.29 6.07 -11.99
N LEU A 214 1.05 6.05 -12.51
CA LEU A 214 0.39 4.82 -12.97
C LEU A 214 0.95 4.29 -14.29
N PHE A 215 1.24 5.18 -15.24
CA PHE A 215 1.51 4.81 -16.64
C PHE A 215 2.77 5.47 -17.23
N GLY A 216 3.48 6.27 -16.45
CA GLY A 216 4.65 7.01 -16.93
C GLY A 216 5.82 6.11 -17.31
N LYS A 217 6.61 6.56 -18.28
CA LYS A 217 7.96 6.03 -18.53
C LYS A 217 8.89 6.43 -17.37
N ASP A 218 9.89 5.63 -17.06
CA ASP A 218 10.79 5.86 -15.93
C ASP A 218 11.41 7.26 -15.93
N ASN A 219 11.89 7.74 -17.10
CA ASN A 219 12.45 9.08 -17.23
C ASN A 219 11.39 10.17 -16.98
N SER A 220 10.15 9.96 -17.37
CA SER A 220 9.05 10.91 -17.13
C SER A 220 8.72 10.98 -15.64
N ILE A 221 8.65 9.83 -14.96
CA ILE A 221 8.42 9.75 -13.51
C ILE A 221 9.54 10.47 -12.78
N MET A 222 10.81 10.16 -13.09
CA MET A 222 11.97 10.75 -12.42
C MET A 222 12.12 12.24 -12.69
N SER A 223 11.60 12.76 -13.81
CA SER A 223 11.60 14.20 -14.11
C SER A 223 10.66 15.01 -13.24
N VAL A 224 9.51 14.41 -12.82
CA VAL A 224 8.50 15.10 -12.00
C VAL A 224 8.59 14.74 -10.52
N LEU A 225 9.13 13.56 -10.20
CA LEU A 225 9.24 13.01 -8.85
C LEU A 225 10.56 12.25 -8.67
N SER A 226 11.66 12.99 -8.59
CA SER A 226 13.04 12.45 -8.55
C SER A 226 13.32 11.49 -7.40
N HIS A 227 12.54 11.55 -6.33
CA HIS A 227 12.66 10.66 -5.16
C HIS A 227 11.75 9.41 -5.24
N HIS A 228 11.05 9.20 -6.37
CA HIS A 228 10.20 8.02 -6.54
C HIS A 228 11.03 6.75 -6.58
N LYS A 229 10.89 5.93 -5.54
CA LYS A 229 11.47 4.59 -5.48
C LYS A 229 10.82 3.73 -4.41
N THR A 230 10.89 2.42 -4.60
CA THR A 230 10.63 1.40 -3.58
C THR A 230 11.84 0.49 -3.47
N ASP A 231 12.41 0.35 -2.29
CA ASP A 231 13.52 -0.54 -2.00
C ASP A 231 12.99 -1.91 -1.56
N ALA A 232 13.15 -2.94 -2.35
CA ALA A 232 12.91 -4.33 -1.97
C ALA A 232 14.23 -4.97 -1.53
N ILE A 233 14.28 -5.48 -0.30
CA ILE A 233 15.50 -5.94 0.37
C ILE A 233 15.26 -7.33 0.94
N PHE A 234 16.16 -8.27 0.63
CA PHE A 234 16.22 -9.58 1.27
C PHE A 234 17.50 -9.67 2.10
N ARG A 235 17.40 -10.03 3.39
CA ARG A 235 18.53 -10.11 4.31
C ARG A 235 18.33 -11.21 5.34
N VAL A 236 18.78 -12.39 5.04
CA VAL A 236 18.69 -13.58 5.90
C VAL A 236 20.07 -13.96 6.41
N GLU A 237 21.06 -14.07 5.52
CA GLU A 237 22.44 -14.41 5.85
C GLU A 237 23.25 -13.15 6.18
N ASN A 238 23.18 -12.13 5.35
CA ASN A 238 23.83 -10.84 5.60
C ASN A 238 22.85 -9.85 6.27
N LYS A 239 22.85 -9.82 7.60
CA LYS A 239 21.95 -8.95 8.38
C LYS A 239 22.38 -7.48 8.40
N ASP A 240 23.66 -7.19 8.11
CA ASP A 240 24.21 -5.81 8.12
C ASP A 240 23.90 -5.06 6.81
N ARG A 241 23.85 -5.77 5.68
CA ARG A 241 23.53 -5.17 4.37
C ARG A 241 22.30 -5.83 3.77
N TYR A 242 22.47 -6.73 2.84
CA TYR A 242 21.42 -7.49 2.15
C TYR A 242 22.07 -8.65 1.39
N ASP A 243 21.32 -9.71 1.18
CA ASP A 243 21.68 -10.83 0.31
C ASP A 243 21.20 -10.56 -1.12
N ASP A 244 20.06 -9.87 -1.26
CA ASP A 244 19.51 -9.42 -2.54
C ASP A 244 18.77 -8.10 -2.37
N ARG A 245 18.77 -7.28 -3.43
CA ARG A 245 18.11 -5.97 -3.42
C ARG A 245 17.62 -5.61 -4.81
N ASP A 246 16.39 -5.11 -4.89
CA ASP A 246 15.82 -4.48 -6.08
C ASP A 246 15.36 -3.05 -5.78
N VAL A 247 15.83 -2.08 -6.57
CA VAL A 247 15.44 -0.68 -6.47
C VAL A 247 14.44 -0.38 -7.57
N VAL A 248 13.17 -0.36 -7.21
CA VAL A 248 12.05 -0.19 -8.14
C VAL A 248 11.73 1.29 -8.29
N ILE A 249 11.91 1.84 -9.50
CA ILE A 249 11.68 3.25 -9.85
C ILE A 249 10.63 3.44 -10.96
N THR A 250 10.08 2.35 -11.46
CA THR A 250 9.14 2.32 -12.58
C THR A 250 7.71 2.72 -12.16
N ASN A 251 6.77 2.75 -13.11
CA ASN A 251 5.38 3.05 -12.85
C ASN A 251 4.75 2.04 -11.86
N LEU A 252 3.64 2.43 -11.21
CA LEU A 252 3.06 1.65 -10.11
C LEU A 252 2.55 0.27 -10.54
N ILE A 253 2.13 0.10 -11.80
CA ILE A 253 1.62 -1.18 -12.31
C ILE A 253 2.77 -2.18 -12.49
N ASP A 254 3.87 -1.75 -13.11
CA ASP A 254 5.05 -2.60 -13.26
C ASP A 254 5.82 -2.76 -11.93
N SER A 255 5.78 -1.74 -11.06
CA SER A 255 6.29 -1.85 -9.69
C SER A 255 5.57 -2.93 -8.90
N TYR A 256 4.24 -3.07 -9.08
CA TYR A 256 3.48 -4.14 -8.45
C TYR A 256 4.01 -5.52 -8.86
N ASP A 257 4.17 -5.77 -10.15
CA ASP A 257 4.66 -7.06 -10.64
C ASP A 257 6.09 -7.36 -10.13
N ARG A 258 7.01 -6.38 -10.20
CA ARG A 258 8.39 -6.54 -9.72
C ARG A 258 8.44 -6.86 -8.22
N LEU A 259 7.63 -6.19 -7.40
CA LEU A 259 7.58 -6.45 -5.96
C LEU A 259 6.96 -7.83 -5.65
N MET A 260 5.94 -8.25 -6.40
CA MET A 260 5.36 -9.58 -6.31
C MET A 260 6.39 -10.66 -6.69
N GLU A 261 7.11 -10.47 -7.79
CA GLU A 261 8.19 -11.37 -8.24
C GLU A 261 9.32 -11.45 -7.22
N PHE A 262 9.73 -10.30 -6.65
CA PHE A 262 10.74 -10.25 -5.59
C PHE A 262 10.30 -11.04 -4.36
N GLY A 263 9.06 -10.86 -3.90
CA GLY A 263 8.51 -11.63 -2.79
C GLY A 263 8.43 -13.13 -3.10
N ALA A 264 7.97 -13.50 -4.29
CA ALA A 264 7.90 -14.90 -4.72
C ALA A 264 9.28 -15.56 -4.90
N LYS A 265 10.30 -14.77 -5.30
CA LYS A 265 11.70 -15.22 -5.39
C LYS A 265 12.26 -15.66 -4.04
N HIS A 266 11.94 -14.94 -2.96
CA HIS A 266 12.56 -15.11 -1.65
C HIS A 266 11.70 -15.84 -0.61
N LEU A 267 10.40 -15.98 -0.86
CA LEU A 267 9.48 -16.68 0.04
C LEU A 267 9.02 -18.01 -0.56
N ASN A 268 8.95 -19.03 0.30
CA ASN A 268 8.40 -20.32 -0.06
C ASN A 268 6.86 -20.26 -0.11
N ASP A 269 6.29 -20.99 -1.07
CA ASP A 269 4.85 -21.23 -1.09
C ASP A 269 4.55 -22.43 -0.18
N LEU A 270 4.18 -22.13 1.06
CA LEU A 270 3.86 -23.17 2.04
C LEU A 270 2.47 -23.73 1.76
N PHE A 271 2.32 -25.04 1.94
CA PHE A 271 1.00 -25.66 1.87
C PHE A 271 0.13 -25.18 3.02
N VAL A 272 -0.97 -24.52 2.68
CA VAL A 272 -1.88 -23.90 3.65
C VAL A 272 -3.34 -24.18 3.26
N LEU A 273 -4.15 -24.57 4.23
CA LEU A 273 -5.57 -24.81 4.04
C LEU A 273 -6.42 -23.67 4.64
N ASP A 274 -7.35 -23.14 3.84
CA ASP A 274 -8.46 -22.31 4.29
C ASP A 274 -9.72 -23.20 4.33
N GLY A 275 -10.04 -23.75 5.47
CA GLY A 275 -10.98 -24.87 5.60
C GLY A 275 -10.46 -26.11 4.88
N ILE A 276 -11.11 -26.53 3.81
CA ILE A 276 -10.73 -27.70 2.99
C ILE A 276 -10.04 -27.32 1.68
N VAL A 277 -9.88 -26.02 1.40
CA VAL A 277 -9.31 -25.51 0.15
C VAL A 277 -7.85 -25.14 0.35
N ASN A 278 -6.97 -25.67 -0.51
CA ASN A 278 -5.58 -25.21 -0.54
C ASN A 278 -5.52 -23.79 -1.10
N VAL A 279 -4.85 -22.88 -0.38
CA VAL A 279 -4.70 -21.49 -0.77
C VAL A 279 -3.23 -21.08 -0.78
N ASN A 280 -2.84 -20.28 -1.78
CA ASN A 280 -1.53 -19.65 -1.80
C ASN A 280 -1.54 -18.43 -0.87
N ALA A 281 -1.31 -18.67 0.43
CA ALA A 281 -1.35 -17.62 1.45
C ALA A 281 -0.25 -16.58 1.25
N ARG A 282 0.96 -17.00 0.82
CA ARG A 282 2.07 -16.10 0.47
C ARG A 282 1.64 -15.03 -0.53
N ASP A 283 1.10 -15.45 -1.67
CA ASP A 283 0.73 -14.50 -2.74
C ASP A 283 -0.45 -13.62 -2.34
N ARG A 284 -1.37 -14.16 -1.50
CA ARG A 284 -2.45 -13.35 -0.93
C ARG A 284 -1.91 -12.24 -0.01
N ILE A 285 -0.97 -12.56 0.86
CA ILE A 285 -0.31 -11.58 1.74
C ILE A 285 0.45 -10.56 0.91
N LEU A 286 1.32 -11.01 -0.02
CA LEU A 286 2.12 -10.13 -0.87
C LEU A 286 1.24 -9.17 -1.65
N ARG A 287 0.16 -9.65 -2.28
CA ARG A 287 -0.80 -8.83 -3.01
C ARG A 287 -1.31 -7.66 -2.17
N GLU A 288 -1.74 -7.93 -0.95
CA GLU A 288 -2.31 -6.91 -0.08
C GLU A 288 -1.26 -5.89 0.39
N ILE A 289 -0.10 -6.35 0.87
CA ILE A 289 0.93 -5.44 1.39
C ILE A 289 1.57 -4.62 0.27
N VAL A 290 1.80 -5.19 -0.92
CA VAL A 290 2.33 -4.47 -2.08
C VAL A 290 1.34 -3.43 -2.60
N SER A 291 0.06 -3.82 -2.79
CA SER A 291 -0.98 -2.89 -3.21
C SER A 291 -1.12 -1.73 -2.24
N ASN A 292 -1.17 -2.02 -0.93
CA ASN A 292 -1.29 -0.99 0.10
C ASN A 292 -0.10 -0.02 0.07
N THR A 293 1.11 -0.52 -0.10
CA THR A 293 2.32 0.31 -0.19
C THR A 293 2.30 1.26 -1.38
N LEU A 294 1.87 0.77 -2.55
CA LEU A 294 1.83 1.57 -3.77
C LEU A 294 0.67 2.56 -3.80
N VAL A 295 -0.49 2.18 -3.24
CA VAL A 295 -1.72 2.97 -3.30
C VAL A 295 -1.80 4.02 -2.19
N HIS A 296 -1.34 3.70 -0.97
CA HIS A 296 -1.53 4.55 0.22
C HIS A 296 -0.29 5.35 0.62
N ARG A 297 0.76 5.36 -0.18
CA ARG A 297 1.98 6.13 0.06
C ARG A 297 1.72 7.64 -0.03
N ASP A 298 2.34 8.42 0.83
CA ASP A 298 2.48 9.87 0.65
C ASP A 298 3.59 10.15 -0.36
N PHE A 299 3.21 10.49 -1.59
CA PHE A 299 4.15 10.81 -2.68
C PHE A 299 4.79 12.18 -2.55
N SER A 300 4.34 13.04 -1.63
CA SER A 300 4.99 14.32 -1.35
C SER A 300 6.25 14.19 -0.50
N SER A 301 6.39 13.06 0.19
CA SER A 301 7.52 12.77 1.08
C SER A 301 8.71 12.17 0.31
N GLY A 302 9.90 12.63 0.63
CA GLY A 302 11.16 12.05 0.12
C GLY A 302 11.53 10.69 0.76
N PHE A 303 10.77 10.20 1.75
CA PHE A 303 11.03 8.90 2.37
C PHE A 303 10.69 7.78 1.38
N PRO A 304 11.65 6.88 1.05
CA PRO A 304 11.41 5.78 0.14
C PRO A 304 10.52 4.73 0.78
N ALA A 305 9.60 4.14 0.00
CA ALA A 305 8.95 2.93 0.44
C ALA A 305 9.96 1.78 0.49
N LYS A 306 9.75 0.83 1.42
CA LYS A 306 10.64 -0.33 1.59
C LYS A 306 9.82 -1.59 1.78
N MET A 307 10.29 -2.69 1.20
CA MET A 307 9.84 -4.05 1.49
C MET A 307 11.07 -4.86 1.93
N ILE A 308 11.16 -5.20 3.20
CA ILE A 308 12.29 -5.90 3.80
C ILE A 308 11.83 -7.30 4.19
N ILE A 309 12.47 -8.32 3.66
CA ILE A 309 12.23 -9.73 4.00
C ILE A 309 13.45 -10.23 4.75
N ASP A 310 13.26 -10.69 5.98
CA ASP A 310 14.27 -11.37 6.77
C ASP A 310 13.80 -12.79 7.18
N ASP A 311 14.56 -13.48 8.02
CA ASP A 311 14.25 -14.86 8.45
C ASP A 311 13.10 -14.96 9.46
N GLU A 312 12.63 -13.82 10.00
CA GLU A 312 11.59 -13.78 11.02
C GLU A 312 10.32 -13.07 10.55
N LYS A 313 10.44 -12.12 9.60
CA LYS A 313 9.32 -11.26 9.20
C LYS A 313 9.50 -10.61 7.83
N ILE A 314 8.38 -10.12 7.29
CA ILE A 314 8.37 -9.12 6.24
C ILE A 314 8.00 -7.79 6.89
N VAL A 315 8.78 -6.74 6.65
CA VAL A 315 8.48 -5.37 7.08
C VAL A 315 8.28 -4.52 5.85
N VAL A 316 7.10 -3.93 5.72
CA VAL A 316 6.80 -2.96 4.67
C VAL A 316 6.64 -1.59 5.29
N GLU A 317 7.34 -0.60 4.76
CA GLU A 317 7.32 0.78 5.23
C GLU A 317 7.01 1.73 4.08
N ASN A 318 6.14 2.68 4.29
CA ASN A 318 5.92 3.79 3.38
C ASN A 318 5.63 5.09 4.15
N SER A 319 6.02 6.22 3.55
CA SER A 319 5.62 7.53 4.04
C SER A 319 4.11 7.66 4.11
N ASN A 320 3.61 8.32 5.14
CA ASN A 320 2.19 8.39 5.44
C ASN A 320 1.82 9.78 5.97
N LEU A 321 0.59 10.19 5.70
CA LEU A 321 -0.08 11.26 6.41
C LEU A 321 -0.94 10.61 7.50
N ALA A 322 -0.41 10.58 8.72
CA ALA A 322 -1.02 9.86 9.82
C ALA A 322 -2.37 10.43 10.21
N HIS A 323 -3.34 9.56 10.48
CA HIS A 323 -4.60 9.89 11.14
C HIS A 323 -4.58 9.46 12.61
N THR A 324 -3.79 8.43 12.94
CA THR A 324 -3.54 7.94 14.30
C THR A 324 -2.04 7.67 14.50
N PHE A 325 -1.61 7.45 15.73
CA PHE A 325 -0.25 7.02 16.04
C PHE A 325 -0.27 5.75 16.87
N GLY A 326 0.53 4.77 16.46
CA GLY A 326 0.68 3.49 17.13
C GLY A 326 0.02 2.33 16.41
N GLU A 327 -0.14 1.21 17.10
CA GLU A 327 -0.74 -0.01 16.54
C GLU A 327 -2.22 0.19 16.25
N LEU A 328 -2.65 -0.22 15.04
CA LEU A 328 -4.05 -0.07 14.60
C LEU A 328 -4.93 -1.19 15.17
N ASP A 329 -6.03 -0.79 15.82
CA ASP A 329 -7.12 -1.70 16.16
C ASP A 329 -8.05 -1.89 14.95
N LEU A 330 -7.97 -3.05 14.29
CA LEU A 330 -8.77 -3.37 13.12
C LEU A 330 -10.28 -3.34 13.35
N LYS A 331 -10.73 -3.39 14.62
CA LYS A 331 -12.16 -3.29 14.96
C LYS A 331 -12.68 -1.87 14.91
N LYS A 332 -11.78 -0.88 15.08
CA LYS A 332 -12.09 0.55 15.12
C LYS A 332 -11.57 1.29 13.88
N PHE A 333 -10.76 0.61 13.06
CA PHE A 333 -10.15 1.22 11.90
C PHE A 333 -11.18 1.43 10.78
N GLU A 334 -11.35 2.67 10.37
CA GLU A 334 -12.12 3.05 9.19
C GLU A 334 -11.14 3.31 8.03
N PRO A 335 -11.19 2.49 6.97
CA PRO A 335 -10.28 2.62 5.85
C PRO A 335 -10.54 3.90 5.06
N PHE A 336 -9.47 4.62 4.76
CA PHE A 336 -9.50 5.86 4.03
C PHE A 336 -8.46 5.87 2.91
N PRO A 337 -8.84 6.13 1.64
CA PRO A 337 -7.90 6.15 0.53
C PRO A 337 -7.03 7.41 0.59
N LYS A 338 -5.71 7.25 0.76
CA LYS A 338 -4.74 8.36 0.73
C LYS A 338 -4.60 8.97 -0.68
N ASN A 339 -4.73 8.14 -1.72
CA ASN A 339 -4.66 8.53 -3.13
C ASN A 339 -5.87 7.96 -3.90
N PRO A 340 -7.06 8.59 -3.83
CA PRO A 340 -8.31 8.04 -4.38
C PRO A 340 -8.24 7.72 -5.87
N THR A 341 -7.56 8.56 -6.66
CA THR A 341 -7.41 8.38 -8.11
C THR A 341 -6.59 7.12 -8.43
N ILE A 342 -5.48 6.89 -7.73
CA ILE A 342 -4.66 5.68 -7.86
C ILE A 342 -5.45 4.47 -7.37
N SER A 343 -6.11 4.57 -6.21
CA SER A 343 -6.94 3.50 -5.64
C SER A 343 -8.04 3.06 -6.61
N LYS A 344 -8.69 4.01 -7.29
CA LYS A 344 -9.71 3.72 -8.29
C LYS A 344 -9.15 2.84 -9.42
N VAL A 345 -8.01 3.23 -10.01
CA VAL A 345 -7.38 2.46 -11.10
C VAL A 345 -6.98 1.06 -10.62
N PHE A 346 -6.33 0.94 -9.45
CA PHE A 346 -5.94 -0.36 -8.89
C PHE A 346 -7.14 -1.28 -8.66
N ARG A 347 -8.29 -0.76 -8.26
CA ARG A 347 -9.52 -1.54 -8.13
C ARG A 347 -10.09 -1.98 -9.48
N GLU A 348 -10.14 -1.07 -10.46
CA GLU A 348 -10.64 -1.39 -11.80
C GLU A 348 -9.82 -2.53 -12.45
N ILE A 349 -8.49 -2.50 -12.30
CA ILE A 349 -7.60 -3.54 -12.84
C ILE A 349 -7.46 -4.77 -11.93
N GLY A 350 -8.10 -4.77 -10.76
CA GLY A 350 -8.12 -5.90 -9.84
C GLY A 350 -6.86 -6.11 -9.02
N LEU A 351 -5.99 -5.10 -8.88
CA LEU A 351 -4.81 -5.16 -8.01
C LEU A 351 -5.11 -4.78 -6.55
N ALA A 352 -6.18 -4.07 -6.30
CA ALA A 352 -6.68 -3.78 -4.97
C ALA A 352 -8.14 -4.20 -4.82
N ASP A 353 -8.52 -4.61 -3.62
CA ASP A 353 -9.88 -4.95 -3.28
C ASP A 353 -10.68 -3.71 -2.83
N GLU A 354 -11.95 -3.88 -2.46
CA GLU A 354 -12.76 -2.80 -1.89
C GLU A 354 -12.20 -2.33 -0.55
N LEU A 355 -12.46 -1.08 -0.21
CA LEU A 355 -11.98 -0.43 1.01
C LEU A 355 -12.25 -1.29 2.27
N GLY A 356 -11.18 -1.60 3.01
CA GLY A 356 -11.24 -2.27 4.31
C GLY A 356 -11.11 -3.79 4.29
N SER A 357 -11.15 -4.45 3.14
CA SER A 357 -10.94 -5.91 3.05
C SER A 357 -9.45 -6.29 3.15
N GLY A 358 -8.56 -5.45 2.63
CA GLY A 358 -7.12 -5.76 2.51
C GLY A 358 -6.44 -6.09 3.84
N MET A 359 -6.62 -5.27 4.88
CA MET A 359 -6.03 -5.56 6.19
C MET A 359 -6.61 -6.83 6.84
N ARG A 360 -7.91 -7.07 6.66
CA ARG A 360 -8.56 -8.31 7.15
C ARG A 360 -8.04 -9.54 6.42
N ASN A 361 -7.85 -9.43 5.10
CA ASN A 361 -7.24 -10.48 4.29
C ASN A 361 -5.79 -10.73 4.73
N THR A 362 -5.01 -9.67 4.90
CA THR A 362 -3.64 -9.78 5.42
C THR A 362 -3.62 -10.50 6.76
N TYR A 363 -4.51 -10.14 7.68
CA TYR A 363 -4.63 -10.80 8.98
C TYR A 363 -4.93 -12.29 8.84
N LYS A 364 -5.99 -12.64 8.08
CA LYS A 364 -6.42 -14.02 7.84
C LYS A 364 -5.28 -14.87 7.26
N TYR A 365 -4.68 -14.40 6.17
CA TYR A 365 -3.67 -15.18 5.47
C TYR A 365 -2.33 -15.23 6.20
N THR A 366 -1.97 -14.21 7.00
CA THR A 366 -0.81 -14.26 7.88
C THR A 366 -0.99 -15.31 8.97
N GLN A 367 -2.16 -15.39 9.60
CA GLN A 367 -2.44 -16.45 10.56
C GLN A 367 -2.32 -17.85 9.95
N LEU A 368 -2.83 -18.04 8.73
CA LEU A 368 -2.72 -19.30 8.02
C LEU A 368 -1.27 -19.63 7.63
N TYR A 369 -0.46 -18.63 7.25
CA TYR A 369 0.91 -18.81 6.77
C TYR A 369 1.93 -18.96 7.89
N SER A 370 1.82 -18.17 8.95
CA SER A 370 2.81 -18.10 10.04
C SER A 370 2.29 -18.51 11.43
N GLU A 371 0.97 -18.72 11.60
CA GLU A 371 0.30 -18.95 12.90
C GLU A 371 0.42 -17.77 13.87
N GLN A 372 0.74 -16.57 13.35
CA GLN A 372 0.90 -15.35 14.10
C GLN A 372 0.06 -14.24 13.47
N ASN A 373 -0.14 -13.14 14.19
CA ASN A 373 -0.88 -11.99 13.70
C ASN A 373 0.04 -10.97 13.04
N PRO A 374 -0.37 -10.32 11.95
CA PRO A 374 0.32 -9.17 11.44
C PRO A 374 0.15 -7.97 12.39
N ILE A 375 1.10 -7.05 12.36
CA ILE A 375 1.06 -5.80 13.10
C ILE A 375 1.00 -4.66 12.08
N PHE A 376 0.10 -3.71 12.31
CA PHE A 376 -0.03 -2.49 11.53
C PHE A 376 0.21 -1.30 12.45
N GLU A 377 1.23 -0.50 12.16
CA GLU A 377 1.57 0.69 12.90
C GLU A 377 1.34 1.93 12.04
N GLU A 378 0.52 2.86 12.50
CA GLU A 378 0.32 4.14 11.85
C GLU A 378 1.15 5.24 12.53
N GLY A 379 1.79 6.06 11.72
CA GLY A 379 2.59 7.21 12.08
C GLY A 379 2.97 7.97 10.81
N ASP A 380 3.96 8.85 10.85
CA ASP A 380 4.53 9.51 9.65
C ASP A 380 5.13 8.50 8.67
N ILE A 381 5.42 7.32 9.18
CA ILE A 381 5.73 6.11 8.42
C ILE A 381 4.68 5.07 8.78
N PHE A 382 3.94 4.60 7.79
CA PHE A 382 3.05 3.45 7.96
C PHE A 382 3.88 2.18 7.85
N ARG A 383 3.75 1.30 8.82
CA ARG A 383 4.51 0.05 8.89
C ARG A 383 3.57 -1.15 8.98
N THR A 384 3.80 -2.13 8.11
CA THR A 384 3.15 -3.45 8.16
C THR A 384 4.20 -4.49 8.46
N ILE A 385 4.01 -5.28 9.51
CA ILE A 385 4.91 -6.36 9.92
C ILE A 385 4.16 -7.68 9.79
N ILE A 386 4.69 -8.57 8.96
CA ILE A 386 4.17 -9.92 8.73
C ILE A 386 5.16 -10.91 9.33
N PRO A 387 4.85 -11.55 10.46
CA PRO A 387 5.71 -12.59 11.03
C PRO A 387 5.86 -13.79 10.09
N LEU A 388 7.04 -14.42 10.07
CA LEU A 388 7.35 -15.57 9.24
C LEU A 388 7.75 -16.76 10.08
N LYS A 389 7.47 -17.98 9.58
CA LYS A 389 8.10 -19.21 10.06
C LYS A 389 9.49 -19.35 9.44
N LYS A 390 10.44 -19.99 10.12
CA LYS A 390 11.81 -20.22 9.59
C LYS A 390 11.84 -20.90 8.22
N ILE A 391 10.83 -21.73 7.92
CA ILE A 391 10.71 -22.43 6.63
C ILE A 391 10.13 -21.52 5.50
N ALA A 392 9.68 -20.33 5.82
CA ALA A 392 9.03 -19.43 4.86
C ALA A 392 10.04 -18.75 3.93
N THR A 393 11.29 -18.54 4.36
CA THR A 393 12.33 -17.91 3.56
C THR A 393 13.18 -18.92 2.79
N LYS A 394 13.56 -18.57 1.55
CA LYS A 394 14.50 -19.35 0.75
C LYS A 394 15.93 -19.00 1.15
N LYS A 395 16.81 -20.00 1.24
CA LYS A 395 18.25 -19.74 1.46
C LYS A 395 18.89 -19.15 0.21
N VAL A 396 19.77 -18.17 0.39
CA VAL A 396 20.58 -17.59 -0.70
C VAL A 396 21.58 -18.65 -1.19
N GLY A 397 21.70 -18.79 -2.52
CA GLY A 397 22.66 -19.72 -3.13
C GLY A 397 22.26 -21.20 -3.09
N ALA A 398 21.09 -21.54 -2.60
CA ALA A 398 20.51 -22.85 -2.83
C ALA A 398 20.02 -22.93 -4.28
N GLU A 399 20.92 -23.21 -5.22
CA GLU A 399 20.54 -23.92 -6.43
C GLU A 399 19.72 -25.11 -5.97
N ASN A 400 18.51 -25.27 -6.47
CA ASN A 400 17.52 -26.30 -6.22
C ASN A 400 18.07 -27.65 -5.73
N VAL A 401 18.57 -27.70 -4.51
CA VAL A 401 18.71 -28.95 -3.79
C VAL A 401 17.37 -29.16 -3.10
N ALA A 402 16.50 -29.85 -3.79
CA ALA A 402 15.31 -30.42 -3.20
C ALA A 402 15.76 -31.33 -2.02
N GLN A 403 15.90 -30.74 -0.82
CA GLN A 403 15.97 -31.54 0.39
C GLN A 403 14.58 -32.12 0.62
N GLY A 404 14.53 -33.43 0.53
CA GLY A 404 13.34 -34.25 0.59
C GLY A 404 12.36 -33.88 1.69
N VAL A 405 11.29 -33.24 1.27
CA VAL A 405 9.99 -33.38 1.91
C VAL A 405 9.43 -34.70 1.39
N PRO A 406 8.92 -35.61 2.22
CA PRO A 406 8.28 -36.82 1.71
C PRO A 406 7.15 -36.41 0.75
N LEU A 407 7.32 -36.76 -0.52
CA LEU A 407 6.34 -36.53 -1.57
C LEU A 407 5.13 -37.45 -1.34
N ASN A 408 4.23 -37.03 -0.48
CA ASN A 408 2.86 -37.55 -0.40
C ASN A 408 1.85 -36.42 -0.64
N VAL A 409 2.03 -35.69 -1.73
CA VAL A 409 1.02 -34.74 -2.19
C VAL A 409 0.69 -35.05 -3.65
N PRO A 410 -0.56 -35.33 -4.00
CA PRO A 410 -0.97 -35.50 -5.40
C PRO A 410 -0.81 -34.15 -6.10
N LEU A 411 0.08 -34.06 -7.08
CA LEU A 411 0.25 -32.92 -7.97
C LEU A 411 -0.99 -32.77 -8.88
N ASN A 412 -1.88 -31.87 -8.52
CA ASN A 412 -3.03 -31.47 -9.33
C ASN A 412 -2.66 -30.33 -10.29
N VAL A 413 -1.81 -30.61 -11.26
CA VAL A 413 -1.64 -29.75 -12.45
C VAL A 413 -2.12 -30.55 -13.64
N PRO A 414 -3.01 -30.04 -14.49
CA PRO A 414 -3.34 -30.70 -15.75
C PRO A 414 -2.07 -30.75 -16.61
N LEU A 415 -1.54 -31.93 -16.84
CA LEU A 415 -0.43 -32.14 -17.75
C LEU A 415 -0.92 -31.94 -19.19
N ASN A 416 -0.50 -30.86 -19.82
CA ASN A 416 -1.01 -30.43 -21.13
C ASN A 416 -0.17 -30.95 -22.30
N SER A 417 1.00 -31.56 -22.07
CA SER A 417 1.83 -32.12 -23.13
C SER A 417 2.16 -33.61 -22.93
N LYS A 418 2.28 -34.33 -24.05
CA LYS A 418 2.67 -35.76 -24.08
C LYS A 418 4.06 -35.98 -23.46
N GLU A 419 4.96 -35.05 -23.67
CA GLU A 419 6.35 -35.10 -23.19
C GLU A 419 6.43 -34.90 -21.66
N GLU A 420 5.64 -34.01 -21.10
CA GLU A 420 5.53 -33.82 -19.65
C GLU A 420 5.04 -35.08 -18.92
N ILE A 421 4.05 -35.78 -19.51
CA ILE A 421 3.53 -37.03 -18.95
C ILE A 421 4.60 -38.11 -18.96
N LYS A 422 5.38 -38.23 -20.03
CA LYS A 422 6.50 -39.19 -20.12
C LYS A 422 7.58 -38.91 -19.09
N ASN A 423 8.00 -37.64 -18.95
CA ASN A 423 9.00 -37.23 -17.97
C ASN A 423 8.53 -37.55 -16.55
N ARG A 424 7.24 -37.36 -16.29
CA ARG A 424 6.66 -37.66 -14.97
C ARG A 424 6.58 -39.15 -14.68
N ILE A 425 6.30 -39.98 -15.70
CA ILE A 425 6.41 -41.47 -15.56
C ILE A 425 7.84 -41.89 -15.23
N ILE A 426 8.85 -41.29 -15.88
CA ILE A 426 10.28 -41.55 -15.59
C ILE A 426 10.62 -41.20 -14.14
N GLU A 427 10.15 -40.03 -13.64
CA GLU A 427 10.38 -39.61 -12.26
C GLU A 427 9.73 -40.58 -11.26
N LEU A 428 8.51 -41.03 -11.47
CA LEU A 428 7.82 -41.95 -10.62
C LEU A 428 8.57 -43.30 -10.54
N ILE A 429 9.09 -43.78 -11.66
CA ILE A 429 9.88 -45.00 -11.73
C ILE A 429 11.25 -44.83 -11.05
N LYS A 430 11.91 -43.68 -11.17
CA LYS A 430 13.18 -43.39 -10.48
C LYS A 430 13.02 -43.38 -8.97
N ASN A 431 11.87 -42.85 -8.49
CA ASN A 431 11.59 -42.76 -7.05
C ASN A 431 11.18 -44.10 -6.43
N ASP A 432 10.44 -44.92 -7.18
CA ASP A 432 10.09 -46.30 -6.77
C ASP A 432 10.08 -47.20 -7.98
N ASN A 433 11.10 -48.03 -8.11
CA ASN A 433 11.25 -48.96 -9.22
C ASN A 433 10.27 -50.14 -9.20
N LYS A 434 9.47 -50.30 -8.13
CA LYS A 434 8.40 -51.30 -7.99
C LYS A 434 7.01 -50.73 -8.19
N ILE A 435 6.92 -49.46 -8.55
CA ILE A 435 5.65 -48.75 -8.75
C ILE A 435 4.76 -49.44 -9.81
N THR A 436 3.48 -49.56 -9.53
CA THR A 436 2.55 -50.23 -10.45
C THR A 436 1.99 -49.25 -11.49
N ARG A 437 1.62 -49.75 -12.69
CA ARG A 437 0.96 -48.94 -13.73
C ARG A 437 -0.35 -48.32 -13.25
N LYS A 438 -1.06 -49.02 -12.37
CA LYS A 438 -2.29 -48.53 -11.75
C LYS A 438 -2.01 -47.28 -10.90
N PHE A 439 -0.99 -47.33 -10.04
CA PHE A 439 -0.59 -46.21 -9.20
C PHE A 439 -0.09 -45.01 -10.03
N MET A 440 0.70 -45.27 -11.11
CA MET A 440 1.09 -44.20 -12.05
C MET A 440 -0.12 -43.55 -12.71
N ALA A 441 -1.11 -44.35 -13.11
CA ALA A 441 -2.35 -43.85 -13.75
C ALA A 441 -3.16 -42.99 -12.79
N GLU A 442 -3.34 -43.40 -11.55
CA GLU A 442 -4.01 -42.65 -10.50
C GLU A 442 -3.27 -41.34 -10.17
N SER A 443 -1.94 -41.40 -10.00
CA SER A 443 -1.10 -40.25 -9.70
C SER A 443 -1.09 -39.19 -10.81
N LEU A 444 -1.16 -39.62 -12.07
CA LEU A 444 -1.14 -38.74 -13.24
C LEU A 444 -2.53 -38.40 -13.77
N LYS A 445 -3.60 -38.92 -13.15
CA LYS A 445 -5.01 -38.79 -13.58
C LYS A 445 -5.25 -39.15 -15.05
N ILE A 446 -4.60 -40.23 -15.52
CA ILE A 446 -4.75 -40.76 -16.87
C ILE A 446 -5.09 -42.26 -16.81
N SER A 447 -5.51 -42.84 -17.93
CA SER A 447 -5.83 -44.27 -17.96
C SER A 447 -4.58 -45.15 -17.91
N GLU A 448 -4.66 -46.33 -17.30
CA GLU A 448 -3.57 -47.34 -17.31
C GLU A 448 -3.16 -47.69 -18.76
N LYS A 449 -4.10 -47.66 -19.70
CA LYS A 449 -3.82 -47.83 -21.14
C LYS A 449 -2.91 -46.72 -21.68
N THR A 450 -3.12 -45.50 -21.25
CA THR A 450 -2.27 -44.36 -21.62
C THR A 450 -0.87 -44.49 -21.04
N VAL A 451 -0.74 -44.85 -19.74
CA VAL A 451 0.54 -45.14 -19.11
C VAL A 451 1.30 -46.26 -19.88
N SER A 452 0.60 -47.34 -20.16
CA SER A 452 1.19 -48.47 -20.92
C SER A 452 1.65 -48.09 -22.32
N ARG A 453 0.89 -47.25 -23.01
CA ARG A 453 1.25 -46.70 -24.33
C ARG A 453 2.52 -45.86 -24.23
N TYR A 454 2.59 -44.93 -23.27
CA TYR A 454 3.75 -44.05 -23.12
C TYR A 454 5.00 -44.79 -22.70
N ILE A 455 4.91 -45.80 -21.80
CA ILE A 455 6.03 -46.65 -21.48
C ILE A 455 6.54 -47.42 -22.69
N LYS A 456 5.64 -47.94 -23.58
CA LYS A 456 6.05 -48.60 -24.82
C LYS A 456 6.75 -47.69 -25.82
N GLU A 457 6.40 -46.39 -25.81
CA GLU A 457 7.04 -45.38 -26.67
C GLU A 457 8.43 -44.95 -26.12
N MET A 458 8.71 -45.21 -24.85
CA MET A 458 10.01 -44.93 -24.19
C MET A 458 10.88 -46.17 -24.30
N SER A 459 11.91 -46.15 -25.17
CA SER A 459 12.86 -47.29 -25.40
C SER A 459 13.77 -47.54 -24.18
N ASP A 460 13.84 -46.60 -23.30
CA ASP A 460 14.85 -46.58 -22.22
C ASP A 460 14.35 -47.22 -20.94
N ILE A 461 13.11 -47.70 -20.85
CA ILE A 461 12.51 -48.30 -19.66
C ILE A 461 11.94 -49.67 -19.98
N ARG A 462 12.29 -50.68 -19.18
CA ARG A 462 11.72 -52.00 -19.24
C ARG A 462 11.29 -52.53 -17.88
N TYR A 463 10.29 -53.39 -17.89
CA TYR A 463 9.86 -54.10 -16.68
C TYR A 463 10.52 -55.46 -16.65
N VAL A 464 11.25 -55.79 -15.57
CA VAL A 464 11.99 -57.03 -15.37
C VAL A 464 11.36 -57.82 -14.24
N GLY A 465 11.04 -59.10 -14.47
CA GLY A 465 10.41 -59.98 -13.50
C GLY A 465 8.96 -60.33 -13.82
N ILE A 466 8.32 -61.15 -12.98
CA ILE A 466 6.97 -61.67 -13.17
C ILE A 466 6.07 -61.20 -12.02
N GLY A 467 4.94 -60.59 -12.38
CA GLY A 467 3.90 -60.18 -11.42
C GLY A 467 4.36 -59.14 -10.40
N LYS A 468 3.99 -59.34 -9.12
CA LYS A 468 4.27 -58.38 -8.03
C LYS A 468 5.73 -58.33 -7.57
N SER A 469 6.56 -59.26 -7.99
CA SER A 469 8.01 -59.31 -7.67
C SER A 469 8.88 -58.62 -8.71
N GLY A 470 8.34 -58.18 -9.80
CA GLY A 470 9.07 -57.45 -10.85
C GLY A 470 9.35 -56.00 -10.49
N HIS A 471 10.27 -55.39 -11.21
CA HIS A 471 10.65 -54.00 -11.07
C HIS A 471 11.00 -53.33 -12.41
N TRP A 472 11.02 -51.99 -12.45
CA TRP A 472 11.38 -51.21 -13.61
C TRP A 472 12.89 -50.99 -13.65
N GLU A 473 13.49 -51.12 -14.85
CA GLU A 473 14.90 -50.82 -15.08
C GLU A 473 15.06 -49.85 -16.25
N PHE A 474 16.08 -48.99 -16.15
CA PHE A 474 16.52 -48.13 -17.26
C PHE A 474 17.60 -48.88 -18.07
N ASN A 475 17.46 -48.89 -19.38
CA ASN A 475 18.48 -49.48 -20.29
C ASN A 475 19.78 -48.64 -20.15
N LYS A 476 20.88 -49.30 -19.80
CA LYS A 476 22.24 -48.74 -19.80
C LYS A 476 22.77 -48.62 -21.22
N ASN A 477 22.24 -47.71 -22.07
CA ASN A 477 22.91 -47.35 -23.34
C ASN A 477 22.34 -46.06 -23.88
N SER A 478 22.84 -44.90 -23.38
CA SER A 478 22.98 -43.63 -24.11
C SER A 478 23.47 -42.57 -23.16
N GLY A 479 24.74 -42.43 -22.99
CA GLY A 479 25.30 -41.35 -22.19
C GLY A 479 26.80 -41.44 -22.10
N ASP A 480 27.50 -41.40 -23.25
CA ASP A 480 28.85 -40.85 -23.36
C ASP A 480 29.11 -40.54 -24.83
N LYS A 481 28.74 -39.40 -25.32
CA LYS A 481 29.38 -38.71 -26.44
C LYS A 481 29.02 -37.23 -26.41
N HIS A 482 30.07 -36.47 -26.03
CA HIS A 482 30.28 -35.04 -26.15
C HIS A 482 29.66 -34.15 -25.10
#